data_9319e617689c8de7f9dd7012136522f7
#
_entry.id   9319e617689c8de7f9dd7012136522f7
#
_cell.length_a   1.000
_cell.length_b   1.000
_cell.length_c   1.000
_cell.angle_alpha   90.00
_cell.angle_beta   90.00
_cell.angle_gamma   90.00
#
_symmetry.space_group_name_H-M   'P 1'
#
loop_
_entity.id
_entity.type
_entity.pdbx_description
1 polymer ?
#
loop_
_entity_poly.entity_id
_entity_poly.type
_entity_poly.pdbx_seq_one_letter_code
_entity_poly.pdbx_strand_id
1 'polypeptide(L)'
;IWLYLVLGFIRPVLMGSWSEAVPFGIFPHLDWTAAFSIRYGNLFYNPFHMLSIAFLYGSTLLFAMHGATILAVTKYGGDREVEQIVDRGTASERAALFWRWTMGFNATMESIHRWAWWFAVLCPLTGGIGILLTGTVVDN
;
A
#
# COMPACT_ATOMS: atom_id res chain seq x y z
N ILE A 1 -13.73 0.48 -8.93
CA ILE A 1 -12.57 1.35 -9.19
C ILE A 1 -13.02 2.64 -9.87
N TRP A 2 -13.77 2.56 -10.96
CA TRP A 2 -14.26 3.74 -11.67
C TRP A 2 -15.10 4.66 -10.80
N LEU A 3 -16.04 4.11 -10.04
CA LEU A 3 -16.88 4.87 -9.13
C LEU A 3 -16.04 5.59 -8.07
N TYR A 4 -15.03 4.90 -7.54
CA TYR A 4 -14.11 5.49 -6.58
C TYR A 4 -13.37 6.69 -7.18
N LEU A 5 -12.87 6.55 -8.39
CA LEU A 5 -12.15 7.64 -9.08
C LEU A 5 -13.07 8.83 -9.37
N VAL A 6 -14.31 8.58 -9.78
CA VAL A 6 -15.27 9.65 -10.04
C VAL A 6 -15.61 10.41 -8.75
N LEU A 7 -15.93 9.71 -7.69
CA LEU A 7 -16.35 10.32 -6.44
C LEU A 7 -15.20 10.89 -5.61
N GLY A 8 -14.02 10.30 -5.71
CA GLY A 8 -12.86 10.70 -4.92
C GLY A 8 -11.93 11.69 -5.62
N PHE A 9 -11.96 11.77 -6.93
CA PHE A 9 -11.02 12.60 -7.69
C PHE A 9 -11.72 13.48 -8.72
N ILE A 10 -12.39 12.87 -9.69
CA ILE A 10 -12.91 13.61 -10.84
C ILE A 10 -13.94 14.66 -10.43
N ARG A 11 -14.96 14.24 -9.70
CA ARG A 11 -15.98 15.16 -9.22
C ARG A 11 -15.44 16.21 -8.26
N PRO A 12 -14.63 15.90 -7.24
CA PRO A 12 -14.02 16.91 -6.38
C PRO A 12 -13.18 17.93 -7.13
N VAL A 13 -12.41 17.51 -8.13
CA VAL A 13 -11.61 18.42 -8.96
C VAL A 13 -12.52 19.37 -9.74
N LEU A 14 -13.57 18.84 -10.34
CA LEU A 14 -14.52 19.66 -11.10
C LEU A 14 -15.31 20.62 -10.21
N MET A 15 -15.58 20.21 -8.98
CA MET A 15 -16.27 21.06 -8.00
C MET A 15 -15.32 22.06 -7.32
N GLY A 16 -14.03 21.95 -7.54
CA GLY A 16 -13.02 22.86 -7.02
C GLY A 16 -12.59 22.63 -5.56
N SER A 17 -12.98 21.54 -4.95
CA SER A 17 -12.62 21.24 -3.55
C SER A 17 -12.56 19.75 -3.29
N TRP A 18 -11.52 19.32 -2.59
CA TRP A 18 -11.39 17.94 -2.12
C TRP A 18 -12.44 17.57 -1.07
N SER A 19 -13.04 18.55 -0.39
CA SER A 19 -14.11 18.31 0.57
C SER A 19 -15.39 17.79 -0.07
N GLU A 20 -15.51 17.88 -1.39
CA GLU A 20 -16.64 17.31 -2.15
C GLU A 20 -16.50 15.80 -2.35
N ALA A 21 -15.39 15.18 -1.97
CA ALA A 21 -15.27 13.74 -1.96
C ALA A 21 -16.18 13.17 -0.88
N VAL A 22 -17.13 12.33 -1.29
CA VAL A 22 -18.19 11.86 -0.41
C VAL A 22 -17.95 10.44 0.04
N PRO A 23 -17.76 10.20 1.33
CA PRO A 23 -17.88 8.88 1.90
C PRO A 23 -19.36 8.50 2.04
N PHE A 24 -19.72 7.35 1.49
CA PHE A 24 -21.05 6.79 1.67
C PHE A 24 -21.02 5.72 2.75
N GLY A 25 -22.09 5.59 3.51
CA GLY A 25 -22.22 4.48 4.40
C GLY A 25 -23.23 4.70 5.52
N ILE A 26 -23.48 3.63 6.27
CA ILE A 26 -24.36 3.60 7.44
C ILE A 26 -23.61 3.97 8.72
N PHE A 27 -22.29 4.02 8.66
CA PHE A 27 -21.46 4.45 9.79
C PHE A 27 -21.39 5.98 9.87
N PRO A 28 -21.03 6.53 11.03
CA PRO A 28 -20.79 7.96 11.15
C PRO A 28 -19.79 8.43 10.09
N HIS A 29 -20.10 9.54 9.45
CA HIS A 29 -19.21 10.08 8.45
C HIS A 29 -17.97 10.72 9.08
N LEU A 30 -16.90 10.74 8.31
CA LEU A 30 -15.64 11.37 8.71
C LEU A 30 -15.67 12.85 8.37
N ASP A 31 -15.04 13.66 9.20
CA ASP A 31 -14.75 15.04 8.83
C ASP A 31 -13.44 15.10 8.06
N TRP A 32 -13.55 14.98 6.74
CA TRP A 32 -12.40 14.99 5.85
C TRP A 32 -11.63 16.32 5.88
N THR A 33 -12.32 17.42 6.18
CA THR A 33 -11.65 18.73 6.27
C THR A 33 -10.75 18.82 7.48
N ALA A 34 -11.09 18.14 8.57
CA ALA A 34 -10.26 18.08 9.76
C ALA A 34 -8.88 17.47 9.49
N ALA A 35 -8.79 16.54 8.54
CA ALA A 35 -7.52 15.91 8.17
C ALA A 35 -6.51 16.93 7.62
N PHE A 36 -6.98 18.03 7.06
CA PHE A 36 -6.14 19.10 6.49
C PHE A 36 -6.09 20.34 7.36
N SER A 37 -6.75 20.31 8.51
CA SER A 37 -6.85 21.47 9.39
C SER A 37 -5.58 21.70 10.21
N ILE A 38 -5.06 22.91 10.17
CA ILE A 38 -3.94 23.33 11.02
C ILE A 38 -4.30 23.18 12.49
N ARG A 39 -5.56 23.44 12.86
CA ARG A 39 -6.05 23.36 14.22
C ARG A 39 -5.87 21.96 14.83
N TYR A 40 -6.05 20.91 14.04
CA TYR A 40 -5.92 19.52 14.49
C TYR A 40 -4.54 18.95 14.19
N GLY A 41 -3.57 19.80 13.83
CA GLY A 41 -2.20 19.41 13.62
C GLY A 41 -1.91 18.74 12.28
N ASN A 42 -2.86 18.76 11.34
CA ASN A 42 -2.77 18.12 10.04
C ASN A 42 -2.42 16.62 10.15
N LEU A 43 -3.26 15.77 9.64
CA LEU A 43 -3.09 14.31 9.70
C LEU A 43 -1.75 13.83 9.13
N PHE A 44 -1.17 14.58 8.20
CA PHE A 44 0.15 14.23 7.65
C PHE A 44 1.27 14.22 8.69
N TYR A 45 1.12 14.94 9.80
CA TYR A 45 2.10 14.93 10.88
C TYR A 45 1.82 13.86 11.95
N ASN A 46 0.72 13.13 11.82
CA ASN A 46 0.41 12.02 12.72
C ASN A 46 1.37 10.84 12.41
N PRO A 47 2.23 10.42 13.36
CA PRO A 47 3.20 9.37 13.12
C PRO A 47 2.55 8.02 12.79
N PHE A 48 1.39 7.73 13.33
CA PHE A 48 0.66 6.50 13.00
C PHE A 48 0.11 6.53 11.58
N HIS A 49 -0.33 7.69 11.12
CA HIS A 49 -0.71 7.87 9.72
C HIS A 49 0.49 7.71 8.79
N MET A 50 1.64 8.25 9.17
CA MET A 50 2.89 8.07 8.41
C MET A 50 3.26 6.60 8.31
N LEU A 51 3.20 5.85 9.41
CA LEU A 51 3.47 4.42 9.41
C LEU A 51 2.47 3.65 8.56
N SER A 52 1.20 3.97 8.67
CA SER A 52 0.15 3.33 7.86
C SER A 52 0.39 3.53 6.36
N ILE A 53 0.73 4.75 5.95
CA ILE A 53 1.07 5.06 4.56
C ILE A 53 2.33 4.33 4.13
N ALA A 54 3.36 4.29 4.97
CA ALA A 54 4.60 3.57 4.68
C ALA A 54 4.33 2.08 4.43
N PHE A 55 3.51 1.45 5.25
CA PHE A 55 3.14 0.05 5.05
C PHE A 55 2.25 -0.15 3.82
N LEU A 56 1.36 0.80 3.53
CA LEU A 56 0.55 0.75 2.32
C LEU A 56 1.43 0.78 1.06
N TYR A 57 2.32 1.76 0.96
CA TYR A 57 3.21 1.85 -0.19
C TYR A 57 4.24 0.74 -0.21
N GLY A 58 4.70 0.28 0.96
CA GLY A 58 5.53 -0.90 1.05
C GLY A 58 4.83 -2.15 0.51
N SER A 59 3.55 -2.32 0.81
CA SER A 59 2.73 -3.42 0.26
C SER A 59 2.61 -3.32 -1.25
N THR A 60 2.34 -2.14 -1.78
CA THR A 60 2.26 -1.93 -3.23
C THR A 60 3.60 -2.17 -3.92
N LEU A 61 4.70 -1.75 -3.29
CA LEU A 61 6.05 -1.99 -3.81
C LEU A 61 6.35 -3.48 -3.86
N LEU A 62 6.04 -4.22 -2.80
CA LEU A 62 6.25 -5.67 -2.77
C LEU A 62 5.41 -6.38 -3.83
N PHE A 63 4.17 -5.95 -4.02
CA PHE A 63 3.31 -6.50 -5.07
C PHE A 63 3.91 -6.24 -6.46
N ALA A 64 4.34 -5.02 -6.72
CA ALA A 64 4.95 -4.63 -7.99
C ALA A 64 6.27 -5.37 -8.24
N MET A 65 7.12 -5.48 -7.22
CA MET A 65 8.39 -6.21 -7.31
C MET A 65 8.17 -7.69 -7.55
N HIS A 66 7.20 -8.30 -6.87
CA HIS A 66 6.88 -9.70 -7.09
C HIS A 66 6.36 -9.94 -8.51
N GLY A 67 5.41 -9.12 -8.96
CA GLY A 67 4.88 -9.23 -10.32
C GLY A 67 5.95 -9.01 -11.39
N ALA A 68 6.80 -8.03 -11.23
CA ALA A 68 7.91 -7.77 -12.14
C ALA A 68 8.92 -8.92 -12.14
N THR A 69 9.17 -9.53 -10.99
CA THR A 69 10.06 -10.69 -10.87
C THR A 69 9.51 -11.87 -11.67
N ILE A 70 8.22 -12.16 -11.50
CA ILE A 70 7.57 -13.24 -12.23
C ILE A 70 7.64 -12.98 -13.75
N LEU A 71 7.36 -11.77 -14.20
CA LEU A 71 7.46 -11.42 -15.61
C LEU A 71 8.89 -11.55 -16.15
N ALA A 72 9.88 -11.13 -15.40
CA ALA A 72 11.28 -11.24 -15.80
C ALA A 72 11.70 -12.70 -15.96
N VAL A 73 11.28 -13.56 -15.05
CA VAL A 73 11.56 -14.99 -15.08
C VAL A 73 10.86 -15.65 -16.26
N THR A 74 9.55 -15.42 -16.41
CA THR A 74 8.75 -16.07 -17.46
C THR A 74 9.12 -15.60 -18.85
N LYS A 75 9.52 -14.34 -19.01
CA LYS A 75 9.93 -13.79 -20.29
C LYS A 75 11.17 -14.52 -20.87
N TYR A 76 12.11 -14.89 -20.03
CA TYR A 76 13.39 -15.45 -20.47
C TYR A 76 13.57 -16.92 -20.17
N GLY A 77 13.02 -17.42 -19.07
CA GLY A 77 13.19 -18.80 -18.62
C GLY A 77 11.95 -19.68 -18.82
N GLY A 78 10.81 -19.06 -19.01
CA GLY A 78 9.55 -19.78 -19.19
C GLY A 78 9.15 -20.60 -17.97
N ASP A 79 8.26 -21.55 -18.18
CA ASP A 79 7.68 -22.40 -17.15
C ASP A 79 8.71 -23.22 -16.39
N ARG A 80 9.77 -23.63 -17.08
CA ARG A 80 10.83 -24.46 -16.52
C ARG A 80 11.57 -23.74 -15.39
N GLU A 81 11.88 -22.46 -15.57
CA GLU A 81 12.57 -21.67 -14.56
C GLU A 81 11.67 -21.41 -13.35
N VAL A 82 10.38 -21.15 -13.59
CA VAL A 82 9.40 -20.99 -12.52
C VAL A 82 9.28 -22.28 -11.71
N GLU A 83 9.22 -23.41 -12.36
CA GLU A 83 9.17 -24.73 -11.73
C GLU A 83 10.40 -24.98 -10.84
N GLN A 84 11.59 -24.61 -11.31
CA GLN A 84 12.82 -24.73 -10.52
C GLN A 84 12.82 -23.83 -9.29
N ILE A 85 12.25 -22.63 -9.40
CA ILE A 85 12.13 -21.70 -8.27
C ILE A 85 11.21 -22.31 -7.20
N VAL A 86 10.09 -22.88 -7.60
CA VAL A 86 9.15 -23.52 -6.66
C VAL A 86 9.81 -24.69 -5.96
N ASP A 87 10.50 -25.56 -6.70
CA ASP A 87 11.14 -26.76 -6.16
C ASP A 87 12.26 -26.44 -5.18
N ARG A 88 13.07 -25.42 -5.46
CA ARG A 88 14.22 -25.06 -4.62
C ARG A 88 13.85 -24.11 -3.49
N GLY A 89 12.73 -23.40 -3.59
CA GLY A 89 12.38 -22.34 -2.66
C GLY A 89 13.31 -21.12 -2.71
N THR A 90 14.11 -21.00 -3.79
CA THR A 90 15.06 -19.92 -3.98
C THR A 90 14.78 -19.19 -5.27
N ALA A 91 15.12 -17.88 -5.30
CA ALA A 91 14.99 -17.09 -6.51
C ALA A 91 15.94 -17.60 -7.61
N SER A 92 15.53 -17.44 -8.87
CA SER A 92 16.42 -17.63 -9.99
C SER A 92 17.51 -16.57 -10.00
N GLU A 93 18.59 -16.81 -10.76
CA GLU A 93 19.68 -15.84 -10.88
C GLU A 93 19.19 -14.48 -11.39
N ARG A 94 18.27 -14.47 -12.37
CA ARG A 94 17.70 -13.21 -12.88
C ARG A 94 16.85 -12.49 -11.85
N ALA A 95 16.04 -13.20 -11.12
CA ALA A 95 15.24 -12.63 -10.04
C ALA A 95 16.15 -12.04 -8.96
N ALA A 96 17.19 -12.76 -8.57
CA ALA A 96 18.15 -12.29 -7.60
C ALA A 96 18.88 -11.02 -8.06
N LEU A 97 19.30 -10.95 -9.31
CA LEU A 97 19.93 -9.76 -9.90
C LEU A 97 18.95 -8.59 -9.94
N PHE A 98 17.72 -8.82 -10.35
CA PHE A 98 16.70 -7.79 -10.40
C PHE A 98 16.47 -7.16 -9.03
N TRP A 99 16.31 -7.97 -7.99
CA TRP A 99 16.14 -7.50 -6.61
C TRP A 99 17.36 -6.76 -6.09
N ARG A 100 18.53 -7.30 -6.34
CA ARG A 100 19.79 -6.67 -5.89
C ARG A 100 20.02 -5.31 -6.54
N TRP A 101 19.71 -5.18 -7.84
CA TRP A 101 19.87 -3.93 -8.55
C TRP A 101 18.83 -2.88 -8.19
N THR A 102 17.59 -3.29 -7.87
CA THR A 102 16.52 -2.37 -7.56
C THR A 102 16.41 -2.04 -6.08
N MET A 103 16.52 -3.05 -5.22
CA MET A 103 16.30 -2.92 -3.79
C MET A 103 17.59 -3.00 -2.96
N GLY A 104 18.66 -3.47 -3.54
CA GLY A 104 19.94 -3.66 -2.84
C GLY A 104 20.05 -4.96 -2.05
N PHE A 105 18.99 -5.72 -1.95
CA PHE A 105 18.97 -7.02 -1.29
C PHE A 105 18.03 -7.97 -2.03
N ASN A 106 18.07 -9.24 -1.65
CA ASN A 106 17.27 -10.29 -2.26
C ASN A 106 16.36 -10.94 -1.22
N ALA A 107 15.12 -11.20 -1.60
CA ALA A 107 14.17 -11.95 -0.78
C ALA A 107 14.14 -13.41 -1.25
N THR A 108 13.85 -14.32 -0.33
CA THR A 108 13.58 -15.71 -0.66
C THR A 108 12.11 -15.86 -1.07
N MET A 109 11.79 -16.98 -1.69
CA MET A 109 10.41 -17.30 -2.03
C MET A 109 9.50 -17.32 -0.80
N GLU A 110 9.98 -17.84 0.31
CA GLU A 110 9.22 -17.86 1.56
C GLU A 110 9.12 -16.47 2.17
N SER A 111 10.22 -15.75 2.28
CA SER A 111 10.27 -14.48 2.99
C SER A 111 9.46 -13.39 2.31
N ILE A 112 9.31 -13.40 0.99
CA ILE A 112 8.49 -12.39 0.30
C ILE A 112 7.03 -12.46 0.74
N HIS A 113 6.51 -13.64 0.98
CA HIS A 113 5.15 -13.82 1.46
C HIS A 113 4.97 -13.30 2.90
N ARG A 114 5.95 -13.55 3.77
CA ARG A 114 5.94 -13.02 5.14
C ARG A 114 6.02 -11.50 5.17
N TRP A 115 6.87 -10.91 4.37
CA TRP A 115 6.98 -9.45 4.25
C TRP A 115 5.67 -8.84 3.77
N ALA A 116 5.07 -9.42 2.75
CA ALA A 116 3.79 -8.96 2.23
C ALA A 116 2.68 -9.06 3.26
N TRP A 117 2.64 -10.18 4.01
CA TRP A 117 1.65 -10.39 5.06
C TRP A 117 1.77 -9.36 6.18
N TRP A 118 2.98 -9.16 6.67
CA TRP A 118 3.22 -8.20 7.74
C TRP A 118 2.90 -6.77 7.32
N PHE A 119 3.30 -6.37 6.15
CA PHE A 119 3.00 -5.03 5.65
C PHE A 119 1.50 -4.82 5.48
N ALA A 120 0.80 -5.82 4.95
CA ALA A 120 -0.65 -5.76 4.77
C ALA A 120 -1.40 -5.68 6.11
N VAL A 121 -0.91 -6.34 7.16
CA VAL A 121 -1.52 -6.30 8.49
C VAL A 121 -1.18 -5.00 9.22
N LEU A 122 0.07 -4.56 9.15
CA LEU A 122 0.53 -3.39 9.88
C LEU A 122 -0.06 -2.08 9.33
N CYS A 123 -0.42 -2.03 8.05
CA CYS A 123 -1.06 -0.85 7.48
C CYS A 123 -2.37 -0.47 8.21
N PRO A 124 -3.40 -1.33 8.24
CA PRO A 124 -4.63 -1.01 8.95
C PRO A 124 -4.46 -0.97 10.48
N LEU A 125 -3.53 -1.76 11.01
CA LEU A 125 -3.28 -1.77 12.46
C LEU A 125 -2.74 -0.42 12.93
N THR A 126 -1.73 0.11 12.28
CA THR A 126 -1.16 1.42 12.63
C THR A 126 -2.15 2.55 12.38
N GLY A 127 -2.91 2.49 11.29
CA GLY A 127 -3.95 3.47 10.99
C GLY A 127 -5.06 3.44 12.04
N GLY A 128 -5.50 2.27 12.45
CA GLY A 128 -6.51 2.09 13.49
C GLY A 128 -6.04 2.61 14.85
N ILE A 129 -4.81 2.31 15.24
CA ILE A 129 -4.22 2.83 16.47
C ILE A 129 -4.15 4.36 16.43
N GLY A 130 -3.74 4.93 15.31
CA GLY A 130 -3.68 6.37 15.13
C GLY A 130 -5.04 7.03 15.33
N ILE A 131 -6.09 6.47 14.74
CA ILE A 131 -7.45 6.96 14.89
C ILE A 131 -7.91 6.91 16.36
N LEU A 132 -7.68 5.77 17.02
CA LEU A 132 -8.09 5.59 18.41
C LEU A 132 -7.37 6.55 19.37
N LEU A 133 -6.09 6.80 19.12
CA LEU A 133 -5.31 7.68 19.98
C LEU A 133 -5.55 9.15 19.73
N THR A 134 -5.78 9.54 18.49
CA THR A 134 -5.86 10.96 18.12
C THR A 134 -7.27 11.45 17.84
N GLY A 135 -8.18 10.55 17.45
CA GLY A 135 -9.56 10.91 17.10
C GLY A 135 -9.68 11.89 15.92
N THR A 136 -8.64 12.02 15.11
CA THR A 136 -8.57 13.07 14.08
C THR A 136 -9.51 12.88 12.90
N VAL A 137 -10.14 11.73 12.79
CA VAL A 137 -11.03 11.44 11.66
C VAL A 137 -12.50 11.41 12.06
N VAL A 138 -12.79 11.66 13.33
CA VAL A 138 -14.18 11.61 13.83
C VAL A 138 -14.75 13.01 13.87
N ASP A 139 -15.90 13.18 13.24
CA ASP A 139 -16.67 14.40 13.31
C ASP A 139 -17.41 14.44 14.65
N ASN A 140 -17.11 15.43 15.43
CA ASN A 140 -17.75 15.69 16.72
C ASN A 140 -18.76 16.82 16.55
#